data_6b8425e39cb24a659f18c0eba614cf8f
#
_entry.id   6b8425e39cb24a659f18c0eba614cf8f
#
_cell.length_a   1.000
_cell.length_b   1.000
_cell.length_c   1.000
_cell.angle_alpha   90.00
_cell.angle_beta   90.00
_cell.angle_gamma   90.00
#
_symmetry.space_group_name_H-M   'P 1'
#
loop_
_entity.id
_entity.type
_entity.pdbx_description
1 polymer ?
#
loop_
_entity_poly.entity_id
_entity_poly.type
_entity_poly.pdbx_seq_one_letter_code
_entity_poly.pdbx_strand_id
1 'polypeptide(L)' 'MAKCPKCGTEVSTPRKTWKMAGRPDRTGKKTELTIGLFDCRRCNKAFRKVLGKRKI' A
#
# COMPACT_ATOMS: atom_id res chain seq x y z
N MET A 1 -4.94 -3.17 -7.23
CA MET A 1 -5.13 -2.06 -8.17
C MET A 1 -5.28 -0.76 -7.40
N ALA A 2 -4.58 0.25 -7.83
CA ALA A 2 -4.57 1.53 -7.16
C ALA A 2 -4.79 2.65 -8.17
N LYS A 3 -5.53 3.67 -7.75
CA LYS A 3 -5.73 4.86 -8.57
C LYS A 3 -4.89 6.00 -8.04
N CYS A 4 -4.25 6.72 -8.95
CA CYS A 4 -3.52 7.92 -8.57
C CYS A 4 -4.50 8.94 -7.95
N PRO A 5 -4.22 9.46 -6.75
CA PRO A 5 -5.14 10.41 -6.12
C PRO A 5 -5.23 11.76 -6.81
N LYS A 6 -4.30 12.04 -7.70
CA LYS A 6 -4.27 13.33 -8.41
C LYS A 6 -4.92 13.29 -9.79
N CYS A 7 -4.59 12.29 -10.59
CA CYS A 7 -5.10 12.22 -11.95
C CYS A 7 -6.10 11.09 -12.17
N GLY A 8 -6.28 10.20 -11.21
CA GLY A 8 -7.20 9.08 -11.31
C GLY A 8 -6.73 7.96 -12.24
N THR A 9 -5.49 7.98 -12.67
CA THR A 9 -4.95 6.92 -13.52
C THR A 9 -4.84 5.62 -12.73
N GLU A 10 -5.41 4.56 -13.26
CA GLU A 10 -5.35 3.25 -12.62
C GLU A 10 -4.01 2.58 -12.87
N VAL A 11 -3.35 2.16 -11.81
CA VAL A 11 -2.09 1.44 -11.87
C VAL A 11 -2.30 0.05 -11.31
N SER A 12 -2.11 -0.97 -12.12
CA SER A 12 -2.34 -2.36 -11.72
C SER A 12 -1.12 -3.03 -11.13
N THR A 13 0.08 -2.62 -11.53
CA THR A 13 1.32 -3.25 -11.10
C THR A 13 2.08 -2.34 -10.15
N PRO A 14 2.34 -2.77 -8.91
CA PRO A 14 3.18 -2.00 -8.00
C PRO A 14 4.64 -2.07 -8.42
N ARG A 15 5.34 -0.96 -8.28
CA ARG A 15 6.78 -0.89 -8.54
C ARG A 15 7.56 -1.67 -7.48
N LYS A 16 7.10 -1.56 -6.23
CA LYS A 16 7.75 -2.19 -5.09
C LYS A 16 6.69 -2.52 -4.04
N THR A 17 6.87 -3.63 -3.35
CA THR A 17 5.99 -4.01 -2.26
C THR A 17 6.81 -4.36 -1.04
N TRP A 18 6.27 -4.07 0.14
CA TRP A 18 6.89 -4.46 1.40
C TRP A 18 5.81 -4.69 2.44
N LYS A 19 6.20 -5.34 3.53
CA LYS A 19 5.31 -5.60 4.64
C LYS A 19 5.75 -4.79 5.85
N MET A 20 4.79 -4.19 6.54
CA MET A 20 5.04 -3.45 7.77
C MET A 20 4.20 -4.03 8.89
N ALA A 21 4.84 -4.26 10.04
CA ALA A 21 4.12 -4.67 11.24
C ALA A 21 3.62 -3.43 11.97
N GLY A 22 2.32 -3.40 12.28
CA GLY A 22 1.72 -2.34 13.07
C GLY A 22 1.96 -2.56 14.57
N ARG A 23 1.39 -1.67 15.39
CA ARG A 23 1.45 -1.82 16.83
C ARG A 23 0.59 -2.99 17.28
N PRO A 24 1.01 -3.73 18.34
CA PRO A 24 0.18 -4.78 18.90
C PRO A 24 -1.09 -4.18 19.49
N ASP A 25 -2.21 -4.89 19.31
CA ASP A 25 -3.47 -4.49 19.90
C ASP A 25 -3.54 -4.92 21.37
N ARG A 26 -4.72 -4.74 21.99
CA ARG A 26 -4.94 -5.11 23.40
C ARG A 26 -4.69 -6.58 23.68
N THR A 27 -4.85 -7.44 22.70
CA THR A 27 -4.64 -8.89 22.85
C THR A 27 -3.21 -9.31 22.53
N GLY A 28 -2.34 -8.36 22.20
CA GLY A 28 -0.96 -8.62 21.85
C GLY A 28 -0.75 -9.06 20.40
N LYS A 29 -1.79 -9.05 19.59
CA LYS A 29 -1.68 -9.42 18.20
C LYS A 29 -1.28 -8.20 17.35
N LYS A 30 -0.30 -8.40 16.50
CA LYS A 30 0.15 -7.36 15.58
C LYS A 30 -0.62 -7.42 14.27
N THR A 31 -0.83 -6.27 13.65
CA THR A 31 -1.43 -6.21 12.32
C THR A 31 -0.32 -6.01 11.30
N GLU A 32 -0.21 -6.94 10.37
CA GLU A 32 0.73 -6.83 9.26
C GLU A 32 0.04 -6.15 8.08
N LEU A 33 0.65 -5.09 7.59
CA LEU A 33 0.14 -4.34 6.45
C LEU A 33 1.04 -4.59 5.24
N THR A 34 0.44 -4.98 4.13
CA THR A 34 1.14 -5.10 2.87
C THR A 34 0.95 -3.80 2.09
N ILE A 35 2.06 -3.11 1.85
CA ILE A 35 2.05 -1.82 1.18
C ILE A 35 2.69 -1.95 -0.19
N GLY A 36 2.05 -1.36 -1.20
CA GLY A 36 2.59 -1.30 -2.54
C GLY A 36 2.91 0.13 -2.94
N LEU A 37 4.08 0.31 -3.53
CA LEU A 37 4.47 1.59 -4.12
C LEU A 37 4.13 1.58 -5.59
N PHE A 38 3.29 2.52 -6.00
CA PHE A 38 2.86 2.66 -7.38
C PHE A 38 3.41 3.94 -7.99
N ASP A 39 3.79 3.86 -9.25
CA ASP A 39 4.23 5.03 -10.01
C ASP A 39 3.13 5.43 -10.99
N CYS A 40 2.70 6.68 -10.91
CA CYS A 40 1.78 7.23 -11.88
C CYS A 40 2.57 7.83 -13.04
N ARG A 41 2.41 7.26 -14.23
CA ARG A 41 3.09 7.76 -15.43
C ARG A 41 2.60 9.13 -15.86
N ARG A 42 1.34 9.43 -15.60
CA ARG A 42 0.73 10.70 -15.99
C ARG A 42 1.19 11.87 -15.15
N CYS A 43 1.17 11.67 -13.83
CA CYS A 43 1.61 12.70 -12.88
C CYS A 43 3.10 12.66 -12.62
N ASN A 44 3.75 11.58 -13.03
CA ASN A 44 5.16 11.32 -12.76
C ASN A 44 5.48 11.37 -11.26
N LYS A 45 4.56 10.87 -10.43
CA LYS A 45 4.69 10.82 -8.99
C LYS A 45 4.42 9.42 -8.47
N ALA A 46 5.13 9.07 -7.40
CA ALA A 46 4.90 7.80 -6.72
C ALA A 46 3.88 7.98 -5.59
N PHE A 47 3.07 6.97 -5.38
CA PHE A 47 2.13 6.94 -4.27
C PHE A 47 2.12 5.55 -3.64
N ARG A 48 1.75 5.49 -2.36
CA ARG A 48 1.67 4.24 -1.62
C ARG A 48 0.21 3.89 -1.38
N LYS A 49 -0.06 2.59 -1.41
CA LYS A 49 -1.39 2.09 -1.08
C LYS A 49 -1.28 0.79 -0.30
N VAL A 50 -2.16 0.62 0.69
CA VAL A 50 -2.26 -0.61 1.45
C VAL A 50 -2.97 -1.65 0.59
N LEU A 51 -2.28 -2.75 0.29
CA LEU A 51 -2.82 -3.83 -0.52
C LEU A 51 -3.57 -4.86 0.32
N GLY A 52 -3.17 -5.03 1.57
CA GLY A 52 -3.81 -5.98 2.45
C GLY A 52 -3.48 -5.75 3.91
N LYS A 53 -4.30 -6.32 4.77
CA LYS A 53 -4.12 -6.32 6.22
C LYS A 53 -4.21 -7.75 6.71
N ARG A 54 -3.33 -8.11 7.63
CA ARG A 54 -3.31 -9.44 8.21
C ARG A 54 -2.94 -9.34 9.68
N LYS A 55 -3.68 -10.06 10.52
CA LYS A 55 -3.33 -10.18 11.93
C LYS A 55 -2.36 -11.35 12.12
N ILE A 56 -1.31 -11.09 12.87
CA ILE A 56 -0.27 -12.09 13.18
C ILE A 56 -0.05 -12.21 14.69
#